data_bb9f5012a5873237acfab3674a1767ee
#
_entry.id   bb9f5012a5873237acfab3674a1767ee
#
_cell.length_a   1.000
_cell.length_b   1.000
_cell.length_c   1.000
_cell.angle_alpha   90.00
_cell.angle_beta   90.00
_cell.angle_gamma   90.00
#
_symmetry.space_group_name_H-M   'P 1'
#
loop_
_entity.id
_entity.type
_entity.pdbx_description
1 polymer ?
#
loop_
_entity_poly.entity_id
_entity_poly.type
_entity_poly.pdbx_seq_one_letter_code
_entity_poly.pdbx_strand_id
1 'polypeptide(L)'
;MNLATQIIWLFVLAIPIACIAWTVTHEEVFREPREYCVRKSKNCQRLVERKFFYLFTCEYCFSHYVTLLFLLMTRYKLLYTGDWRGYVISEFALVWVANQYMSIYNRLRLDIKSERVEIETKEVVRDKAKNGEV
;
A
#
# COMPACT_ATOMS: atom_id res chain seq x y z
N MET A 1 17.80 10.63 -20.44
CA MET A 1 17.56 9.21 -20.07
C MET A 1 16.85 8.52 -21.23
N ASN A 2 17.33 7.34 -21.65
CA ASN A 2 16.60 6.60 -22.68
C ASN A 2 15.32 5.97 -22.08
N LEU A 3 14.39 5.54 -22.92
CA LEU A 3 13.09 5.01 -22.49
C LEU A 3 13.23 3.76 -21.59
N ALA A 4 14.18 2.88 -21.93
CA ALA A 4 14.42 1.68 -21.13
C ALA A 4 14.83 2.02 -19.69
N THR A 5 15.73 2.98 -19.51
CA THR A 5 16.14 3.46 -18.18
C THR A 5 14.97 4.10 -17.43
N GLN A 6 14.11 4.85 -18.11
CA GLN A 6 12.91 5.42 -17.49
C GLN A 6 11.95 4.34 -16.98
N ILE A 7 11.75 3.28 -17.77
CA ILE A 7 10.89 2.16 -17.36
C ILE A 7 11.48 1.42 -16.16
N ILE A 8 12.79 1.16 -16.15
CA ILE A 8 13.45 0.55 -14.98
C ILE A 8 13.23 1.40 -13.72
N TRP A 9 13.47 2.71 -13.81
CA TRP A 9 13.24 3.62 -12.68
C TRP A 9 11.78 3.67 -12.23
N LEU A 10 10.82 3.53 -13.13
CA LEU A 10 9.39 3.44 -12.81
C LEU A 10 9.12 2.27 -11.84
N PHE A 11 9.61 1.07 -12.18
CA PHE A 11 9.42 -0.11 -11.34
C PHE A 11 10.22 -0.04 -10.03
N VAL A 12 11.44 0.46 -10.06
CA VAL A 12 12.28 0.60 -8.87
C VAL A 12 11.72 1.61 -7.88
N LEU A 13 11.26 2.78 -8.35
CA LEU A 13 10.66 3.81 -7.48
C LEU A 13 9.30 3.40 -6.92
N ALA A 14 8.54 2.59 -7.64
CA ALA A 14 7.24 2.11 -7.16
C ALA A 14 7.37 1.19 -5.93
N ILE A 15 8.50 0.50 -5.73
CA ILE A 15 8.73 -0.38 -4.58
C ILE A 15 8.68 0.38 -3.25
N PRO A 16 9.52 1.41 -3.01
CA PRO A 16 9.47 2.16 -1.76
C PRO A 16 8.16 2.91 -1.57
N ILE A 17 7.52 3.38 -2.63
CA ILE A 17 6.20 4.01 -2.57
C ILE A 17 5.16 3.01 -2.05
N ALA A 18 5.12 1.81 -2.62
CA ALA A 18 4.22 0.74 -2.19
C ALA A 18 4.50 0.32 -0.73
N CYS A 19 5.76 0.18 -0.37
CA CYS A 19 6.18 -0.19 0.98
C CYS A 19 5.71 0.84 2.03
N ILE A 20 5.94 2.12 1.79
CA ILE A 20 5.54 3.19 2.71
C ILE A 20 4.00 3.29 2.78
N ALA A 21 3.32 3.27 1.64
CA ALA A 21 1.87 3.34 1.60
C ALA A 21 1.24 2.16 2.35
N TRP A 22 1.73 0.94 2.14
CA TRP A 22 1.28 -0.26 2.86
C TRP A 22 1.54 -0.15 4.37
N THR A 23 2.75 0.22 4.77
CA THR A 23 3.13 0.30 6.19
C THR A 23 2.23 1.27 6.96
N VAL A 24 1.97 2.45 6.40
CA VAL A 24 1.13 3.44 7.07
C VAL A 24 -0.33 2.99 7.15
N THR A 25 -0.85 2.34 6.10
CA THR A 25 -2.28 2.01 6.02
C THR A 25 -2.65 0.65 6.64
N HIS A 26 -1.71 -0.29 6.79
CA HIS A 26 -1.99 -1.66 7.21
C HIS A 26 -1.22 -2.14 8.44
N GLU A 27 0.01 -1.68 8.67
CA GLU A 27 0.83 -2.21 9.74
C GLU A 27 0.42 -1.67 11.12
N GLU A 28 0.68 -2.48 12.16
CA GLU A 28 0.28 -2.19 13.53
C GLU A 28 1.00 -0.96 14.13
N VAL A 29 2.21 -0.67 13.66
CA VAL A 29 3.00 0.51 14.11
C VAL A 29 2.22 1.81 13.95
N PHE A 30 1.39 1.92 12.90
CA PHE A 30 0.55 3.09 12.63
C PHE A 30 -0.93 2.87 12.99
N ARG A 31 -1.25 1.85 13.78
CA ARG A 31 -2.63 1.54 14.15
C ARG A 31 -3.28 2.67 14.95
N GLU A 32 -2.61 3.15 15.98
CA GLU A 32 -3.16 4.22 16.84
C GLU A 32 -3.40 5.53 16.10
N PRO A 33 -2.44 6.11 15.35
CA PRO A 33 -2.69 7.27 14.50
C PRO A 33 -3.80 7.05 13.48
N ARG A 34 -3.87 5.86 12.87
CA ARG A 34 -4.90 5.51 11.90
C ARG A 34 -6.29 5.45 12.54
N GLU A 35 -6.44 4.81 13.69
CA GLU A 35 -7.71 4.75 14.44
C GLU A 35 -8.17 6.15 14.87
N TYR A 36 -7.25 7.01 15.28
CA TYR A 36 -7.53 8.42 15.55
C TYR A 36 -8.07 9.13 14.31
N CYS A 37 -7.43 8.95 13.16
CA CYS A 37 -7.86 9.52 11.88
C CYS A 37 -9.24 9.01 11.46
N VAL A 38 -9.53 7.70 11.64
CA VAL A 38 -10.84 7.10 11.37
C VAL A 38 -11.92 7.73 12.24
N ARG A 39 -11.67 7.87 13.55
CA ARG A 39 -12.64 8.50 14.47
C ARG A 39 -12.89 9.97 14.12
N LYS A 40 -11.83 10.71 13.81
CA LYS A 40 -11.93 12.12 13.38
C LYS A 40 -12.70 12.24 12.07
N SER A 41 -12.43 11.39 11.08
CA SER A 41 -13.13 11.44 9.78
C SER A 41 -14.63 11.21 9.90
N LYS A 42 -15.06 10.40 10.88
CA LYS A 42 -16.50 10.16 11.15
C LYS A 42 -17.18 11.31 11.86
N ASN A 43 -16.44 12.04 12.72
CA ASN A 43 -17.00 13.08 13.59
C ASN A 43 -16.85 14.50 13.04
N CYS A 44 -16.02 14.72 12.00
CA CYS A 44 -15.82 16.04 11.42
C CYS A 44 -17.00 16.46 10.55
N GLN A 45 -17.54 17.65 10.82
CA GLN A 45 -18.60 18.25 10.01
C GLN A 45 -18.08 18.88 8.71
N ARG A 46 -16.80 19.28 8.68
CA ARG A 46 -16.19 19.88 7.49
C ARG A 46 -15.73 18.80 6.51
N LEU A 47 -16.19 18.88 5.26
CA LEU A 47 -15.86 17.93 4.21
C LEU A 47 -14.36 17.79 3.94
N VAL A 48 -13.60 18.89 4.00
CA VAL A 48 -12.16 18.89 3.74
C VAL A 48 -11.40 18.15 4.85
N GLU A 49 -11.71 18.44 6.11
CA GLU A 49 -11.10 17.76 7.26
C GLU A 49 -11.42 16.26 7.24
N ARG A 50 -12.68 15.91 6.96
CA ARG A 50 -13.13 14.52 6.87
C ARG A 50 -12.36 13.76 5.78
N LYS A 51 -12.20 14.37 4.60
CA LYS A 51 -11.44 13.76 3.49
C LYS A 51 -9.95 13.65 3.80
N PHE A 52 -9.38 14.65 4.49
CA PHE A 52 -7.98 14.61 4.91
C PHE A 52 -7.70 13.43 5.87
N PHE A 53 -8.54 13.22 6.87
CA PHE A 53 -8.39 12.09 7.78
C PHE A 53 -8.68 10.74 7.12
N TYR A 54 -9.61 10.70 6.16
CA TYR A 54 -9.89 9.50 5.37
C TYR A 54 -8.68 9.07 4.51
N LEU A 55 -7.83 10.00 4.13
CA LEU A 55 -6.63 9.77 3.35
C LEU A 55 -5.71 8.71 3.96
N PHE A 56 -5.52 8.75 5.28
CA PHE A 56 -4.68 7.80 6.01
C PHE A 56 -5.28 6.40 6.13
N THR A 57 -6.51 6.21 5.73
CA THR A 57 -7.21 4.92 5.74
C THR A 57 -7.30 4.27 4.37
N CYS A 58 -7.07 5.05 3.31
CA CYS A 58 -7.15 4.61 1.92
C CYS A 58 -5.73 4.47 1.34
N GLU A 59 -5.27 3.24 1.13
CA GLU A 59 -3.95 2.96 0.57
C GLU A 59 -3.72 3.63 -0.79
N TYR A 60 -4.74 3.60 -1.65
CA TYR A 60 -4.69 4.25 -2.96
C TYR A 60 -4.50 5.76 -2.86
N CYS A 61 -5.31 6.41 -2.00
CA CYS A 61 -5.22 7.86 -1.81
C CYS A 61 -3.86 8.25 -1.18
N PHE A 62 -3.40 7.47 -0.22
CA PHE A 62 -2.12 7.73 0.46
C PHE A 62 -0.93 7.55 -0.48
N SER A 63 -0.98 6.57 -1.39
CA SER A 63 0.09 6.35 -2.38
C SER A 63 0.32 7.54 -3.30
N HIS A 64 -0.71 8.34 -3.63
CA HIS A 64 -0.55 9.58 -4.40
C HIS A 64 0.34 10.60 -3.68
N TYR A 65 0.16 10.79 -2.37
CA TYR A 65 0.98 11.75 -1.60
C TYR A 65 2.42 11.27 -1.44
N VAL A 66 2.60 9.98 -1.22
CA VAL A 66 3.95 9.39 -1.16
C VAL A 66 4.64 9.53 -2.51
N THR A 67 3.93 9.25 -3.61
CA THR A 67 4.47 9.40 -4.97
C THR A 67 4.84 10.83 -5.28
N LEU A 68 3.99 11.79 -4.93
CA LEU A 68 4.29 13.21 -5.12
C LEU A 68 5.56 13.62 -4.37
N LEU A 69 5.74 13.17 -3.12
CA LEU A 69 6.95 13.41 -2.35
C LEU A 69 8.19 12.82 -3.06
N PHE A 70 8.11 11.58 -3.55
CA PHE A 70 9.22 10.95 -4.28
C PHE A 70 9.53 11.67 -5.59
N LEU A 71 8.53 12.14 -6.32
CA LEU A 71 8.74 12.92 -7.55
C LEU A 71 9.42 14.26 -7.27
N LEU A 72 9.08 14.93 -6.16
CA LEU A 72 9.75 16.16 -5.75
C LEU A 72 11.22 15.90 -5.37
N MET A 73 11.50 14.80 -4.68
CA MET A 73 12.85 14.41 -4.27
C MET A 73 13.72 13.96 -5.43
N THR A 74 13.18 13.09 -6.30
CA THR A 74 13.96 12.45 -7.38
C THR A 74 13.94 13.25 -8.68
N ARG A 75 12.97 14.17 -8.83
CA ARG A 75 12.69 14.91 -10.08
C ARG A 75 12.50 13.97 -11.28
N TYR A 76 12.03 12.76 -11.01
CA TYR A 76 11.78 11.76 -12.06
C TYR A 76 10.65 12.21 -12.98
N LYS A 77 10.88 12.07 -14.28
CA LYS A 77 9.91 12.37 -15.34
C LYS A 77 9.85 11.22 -16.34
N LEU A 78 8.65 10.79 -16.64
CA LEU A 78 8.40 9.72 -17.62
C LEU A 78 7.99 10.34 -18.96
N LEU A 79 8.56 9.86 -20.06
CA LEU A 79 8.29 10.26 -21.45
C LEU A 79 8.70 11.70 -21.79
N TYR A 80 8.14 12.69 -21.12
CA TYR A 80 8.37 14.12 -21.38
C TYR A 80 9.34 14.73 -20.36
N THR A 81 10.63 14.62 -20.64
CA THR A 81 11.68 15.09 -19.70
C THR A 81 11.80 16.62 -19.62
N GLY A 82 11.34 17.35 -20.64
CA GLY A 82 11.37 18.81 -20.72
C GLY A 82 10.17 19.51 -20.04
N ASP A 83 9.02 18.84 -19.95
CA ASP A 83 7.75 19.46 -19.59
C ASP A 83 7.22 19.00 -18.22
N TRP A 84 6.30 19.79 -17.63
CA TRP A 84 5.53 19.42 -16.43
C TRP A 84 4.63 18.18 -16.65
N ARG A 85 4.23 17.91 -17.90
CA ARG A 85 3.45 16.72 -18.30
C ARG A 85 4.15 15.43 -17.91
N GLY A 86 5.49 15.40 -17.97
CA GLY A 86 6.28 14.26 -17.52
C GLY A 86 6.09 13.93 -16.05
N TYR A 87 5.87 14.91 -15.18
CA TYR A 87 5.56 14.68 -13.77
C TYR A 87 4.16 14.07 -13.56
N VAL A 88 3.15 14.58 -14.28
CA VAL A 88 1.78 14.06 -14.19
C VAL A 88 1.72 12.60 -14.65
N ILE A 89 2.36 12.29 -15.78
CA ILE A 89 2.41 10.91 -16.28
C ILE A 89 3.17 10.00 -15.30
N SER A 90 4.30 10.47 -14.76
CA SER A 90 5.08 9.72 -13.77
C SER A 90 4.27 9.43 -12.51
N GLU A 91 3.52 10.41 -12.04
CA GLU A 91 2.71 10.28 -10.83
C GLU A 91 1.67 9.18 -10.98
N PHE A 92 0.84 9.22 -12.01
CA PHE A 92 -0.16 8.19 -12.25
C PHE A 92 0.44 6.81 -12.54
N ALA A 93 1.53 6.74 -13.29
CA ALA A 93 2.22 5.49 -13.60
C ALA A 93 2.83 4.86 -12.35
N LEU A 94 3.49 5.63 -11.49
CA LEU A 94 4.07 5.17 -10.24
C LEU A 94 3.00 4.70 -9.26
N VAL A 95 1.92 5.45 -9.09
CA VAL A 95 0.80 5.06 -8.24
C VAL A 95 0.18 3.77 -8.73
N TRP A 96 -0.03 3.63 -10.04
CA TRP A 96 -0.59 2.40 -10.61
C TRP A 96 0.29 1.17 -10.33
N VAL A 97 1.60 1.26 -10.60
CA VAL A 97 2.56 0.17 -10.34
C VAL A 97 2.66 -0.12 -8.84
N ALA A 98 2.75 0.89 -7.98
CA ALA A 98 2.79 0.72 -6.53
C ALA A 98 1.55 -0.02 -6.00
N ASN A 99 0.36 0.30 -6.53
CA ASN A 99 -0.87 -0.39 -6.14
C ASN A 99 -0.89 -1.86 -6.62
N GLN A 100 -0.30 -2.18 -7.79
CA GLN A 100 -0.12 -3.57 -8.21
C GLN A 100 0.78 -4.33 -7.21
N TYR A 101 1.89 -3.75 -6.78
CA TYR A 101 2.76 -4.35 -5.77
C TYR A 101 2.03 -4.59 -4.45
N MET A 102 1.27 -3.62 -3.96
CA MET A 102 0.46 -3.79 -2.74
C MET A 102 -0.60 -4.88 -2.89
N SER A 103 -1.26 -4.95 -4.03
CA SER A 103 -2.27 -5.99 -4.32
C SER A 103 -1.68 -7.39 -4.37
N ILE A 104 -0.51 -7.55 -5.01
CA ILE A 104 0.22 -8.83 -5.06
C ILE A 104 0.67 -9.22 -3.64
N TYR A 105 1.26 -8.29 -2.90
CA TYR A 105 1.71 -8.52 -1.54
C TYR A 105 0.56 -8.92 -0.61
N ASN A 106 -0.59 -8.28 -0.73
CA ASN A 106 -1.78 -8.63 0.04
C ASN A 106 -2.27 -10.05 -0.25
N ARG A 107 -2.31 -10.44 -1.52
CA ARG A 107 -2.68 -11.83 -1.92
C ARG A 107 -1.73 -12.84 -1.31
N LEU A 108 -0.43 -12.63 -1.42
CA LEU A 108 0.58 -13.53 -0.83
C LEU A 108 0.42 -13.64 0.70
N ARG A 109 0.14 -12.53 1.39
CA ARG A 109 -0.12 -12.55 2.84
C ARG A 109 -1.39 -13.33 3.20
N LEU A 110 -2.44 -13.22 2.41
CA LEU A 110 -3.69 -13.95 2.63
C LEU A 110 -3.47 -15.46 2.41
N ASP A 111 -2.74 -15.85 1.37
CA ASP A 111 -2.42 -17.25 1.10
C ASP A 111 -1.62 -17.87 2.24
N ILE A 112 -0.57 -17.19 2.72
CA ILE A 112 0.22 -17.63 3.87
C ILE A 112 -0.64 -17.76 5.14
N LYS A 113 -1.57 -16.83 5.38
CA LYS A 113 -2.47 -16.94 6.53
C LYS A 113 -3.43 -18.12 6.41
N SER A 114 -3.98 -18.36 5.22
CA SER A 114 -4.89 -19.51 5.01
C SER A 114 -4.19 -20.83 5.20
N GLU A 115 -2.96 -20.98 4.71
CA GLU A 115 -2.14 -22.17 4.93
C GLU A 115 -1.83 -22.40 6.43
N ARG A 116 -1.49 -21.35 7.18
CA ARG A 116 -1.27 -21.46 8.62
C ARG A 116 -2.51 -21.94 9.37
N VAL A 117 -3.67 -21.36 9.08
CA VAL A 117 -4.94 -21.77 9.69
C VAL A 117 -5.27 -23.23 9.35
N GLU A 118 -4.99 -23.66 8.13
CA GLU A 118 -5.20 -25.05 7.71
C GLU A 118 -4.27 -26.02 8.46
N ILE A 119 -3.00 -25.64 8.63
CA ILE A 119 -2.02 -26.44 9.41
C ILE A 119 -2.45 -26.54 10.86
N GLU A 120 -2.79 -25.43 11.52
CA GLU A 120 -3.25 -25.42 12.92
C GLU A 120 -4.52 -26.27 13.09
N THR A 121 -5.46 -26.17 12.14
CA THR A 121 -6.69 -26.99 12.19
C THR A 121 -6.38 -28.48 12.08
N LYS A 122 -5.47 -28.86 11.19
CA LYS A 122 -5.04 -30.27 11.03
C LYS A 122 -4.31 -30.77 12.28
N GLU A 123 -3.50 -29.94 12.93
CA GLU A 123 -2.81 -30.30 14.18
C GLU A 123 -3.80 -30.50 15.31
N VAL A 124 -4.77 -29.62 15.50
CA VAL A 124 -5.81 -29.72 16.52
C VAL A 124 -6.66 -30.99 16.31
N VAL A 125 -7.06 -31.30 15.07
CA VAL A 125 -7.82 -32.51 14.75
C VAL A 125 -6.98 -33.77 15.06
N ARG A 126 -5.69 -33.76 14.71
CA ARG A 126 -4.80 -34.88 14.99
C ARG A 126 -4.60 -35.13 16.47
N ASP A 127 -4.47 -34.07 17.26
CA ASP A 127 -4.28 -34.16 18.70
C ASP A 127 -5.56 -34.64 19.40
N LYS A 128 -6.73 -34.19 18.97
CA LYS A 128 -8.01 -34.73 19.46
C LYS A 128 -8.17 -36.23 19.16
N ALA A 129 -7.79 -36.62 17.95
CA ALA A 129 -7.83 -38.05 17.55
C ALA A 129 -6.86 -38.91 18.39
N LYS A 130 -5.70 -38.40 18.79
CA LYS A 130 -4.74 -39.09 19.68
C LYS A 130 -5.25 -39.20 21.11
N ASN A 131 -5.97 -38.21 21.61
CA ASN A 131 -6.48 -38.15 22.98
C ASN A 131 -7.82 -38.90 23.15
N GLY A 132 -8.35 -39.51 22.09
CA GLY A 132 -9.60 -40.27 22.16
C GLY A 132 -10.87 -39.45 22.37
N GLU A 133 -10.77 -38.14 22.19
CA GLU A 133 -11.91 -37.20 22.22
C GLU A 133 -12.51 -37.10 20.79
N VAL A 134 -13.31 -38.08 20.43
CA VAL A 134 -14.15 -38.03 19.21
C VAL A 134 -15.60 -37.79 19.62
#